data_d731df69fbbc048f95c139f8e804a77d
#
_entry.id   d731df69fbbc048f95c139f8e804a77d
#
_cell.length_a   1.000
_cell.length_b   1.000
_cell.length_c   1.000
_cell.angle_alpha   90.00
_cell.angle_beta   90.00
_cell.angle_gamma   90.00
#
_symmetry.space_group_name_H-M   'P 1'
#
loop_
_entity.id
_entity.type
_entity.pdbx_description
1 polymer ?
#
loop_
_entity_poly.entity_id
_entity_poly.type
_entity_poly.pdbx_seq_one_letter_code
_entity_poly.pdbx_strand_id
1 'polypeptide(L)'
;MMRISSWLANGLLVLVFLLCSCKPQVPYKYIQPDKMEDILYDYHIAEAISSDYEIPHDSLTLRAYRHAILEKYGCTDADFDSSLVYYTRHTERLHRIYENLSQRLSNTAISLGASLSDLNRYGSLSATGDTANIWNGDMSFVLMHHPAFNKYSFKIDADSTFHPGDKLQLHFNSQFIFQDGMRDAIVVLAIKLSNDSVISRNMHVSGSNSQSIEVNDDKRLGIKEVKGFFLLNNNINRAG
;
A
#
# COMPACT_ATOMS: atom_id res chain seq x y z
N MET A 1 23.88 16.25 56.07
CA MET A 1 22.98 15.13 55.71
C MET A 1 22.08 15.35 54.47
N MET A 2 22.22 16.44 53.70
CA MET A 2 21.33 16.75 52.56
C MET A 2 21.81 16.26 51.18
N ARG A 3 23.04 15.77 51.01
CA ARG A 3 23.60 15.37 49.70
C ARG A 3 23.24 13.93 49.24
N ILE A 4 22.93 13.04 50.18
CA ILE A 4 22.60 11.63 49.87
C ILE A 4 21.17 11.51 49.32
N SER A 5 20.28 12.37 49.78
CA SER A 5 18.86 12.40 49.32
C SER A 5 18.71 12.76 47.82
N SER A 6 19.55 13.67 47.29
CA SER A 6 19.43 14.09 45.86
C SER A 6 19.98 13.02 44.89
N TRP A 7 20.97 12.25 45.30
CA TRP A 7 21.50 11.13 44.51
C TRP A 7 20.51 9.96 44.42
N LEU A 8 19.82 9.67 45.53
CA LEU A 8 18.77 8.67 45.57
C LEU A 8 17.55 9.11 44.74
N ALA A 9 17.17 10.38 44.78
CA ALA A 9 16.08 10.94 44.02
C ALA A 9 16.39 10.91 42.50
N ASN A 10 17.62 11.26 42.09
CA ASN A 10 18.03 11.16 40.70
C ASN A 10 18.14 9.71 40.21
N GLY A 11 18.65 8.79 41.03
CA GLY A 11 18.67 7.36 40.72
C GLY A 11 17.28 6.78 40.54
N LEU A 12 16.32 7.17 41.40
CA LEU A 12 14.92 6.75 41.30
C LEU A 12 14.26 7.33 40.04
N LEU A 13 14.55 8.59 39.68
CA LEU A 13 14.02 9.23 38.48
C LEU A 13 14.51 8.52 37.21
N VAL A 14 15.79 8.18 37.14
CA VAL A 14 16.37 7.43 36.01
C VAL A 14 15.77 6.03 35.92
N LEU A 15 15.54 5.35 37.03
CA LEU A 15 14.90 4.04 37.08
C LEU A 15 13.45 4.09 36.57
N VAL A 16 12.70 5.14 36.93
CA VAL A 16 11.30 5.34 36.44
C VAL A 16 11.28 5.61 34.93
N PHE A 17 12.26 6.37 34.39
CA PHE A 17 12.38 6.58 32.94
C PHE A 17 12.72 5.30 32.17
N LEU A 18 13.49 4.39 32.76
CA LEU A 18 13.80 3.08 32.14
C LEU A 18 12.59 2.14 32.12
N LEU A 19 11.67 2.28 33.06
CA LEU A 19 10.43 1.46 33.11
C LEU A 19 9.33 1.94 32.17
N CYS A 20 9.36 3.21 31.72
CA CYS A 20 8.36 3.77 30.80
C CYS A 20 8.63 3.45 29.31
N SER A 21 9.70 2.72 28.96
CA SER A 21 10.07 2.40 27.57
C SER A 21 9.40 1.14 27.01
N CYS A 22 8.37 0.59 27.66
CA CYS A 22 7.61 -0.52 27.10
C CYS A 22 6.69 -0.02 25.97
N LYS A 23 7.17 -0.05 24.72
CA LYS A 23 6.27 0.01 23.56
C LYS A 23 5.34 -1.21 23.64
N PRO A 24 4.03 -1.07 23.42
CA PRO A 24 3.12 -2.20 23.41
C PRO A 24 3.59 -3.19 22.33
N GLN A 25 4.04 -4.36 22.75
CA GLN A 25 4.49 -5.40 21.83
C GLN A 25 3.31 -6.15 21.21
N VAL A 26 3.53 -6.75 20.05
CA VAL A 26 2.59 -7.68 19.45
C VAL A 26 2.50 -8.91 20.38
N PRO A 27 1.28 -9.35 20.76
CA PRO A 27 1.15 -10.55 21.60
C PRO A 27 1.81 -11.77 20.95
N TYR A 28 2.50 -12.59 21.73
CA TYR A 28 3.31 -13.73 21.25
C TYR A 28 2.53 -14.79 20.46
N LYS A 29 1.21 -14.83 20.60
CA LYS A 29 0.33 -15.70 19.84
C LYS A 29 0.18 -15.30 18.37
N TYR A 30 0.66 -14.12 17.99
CA TYR A 30 0.67 -13.65 16.62
C TYR A 30 2.09 -13.60 16.07
N ILE A 31 2.22 -13.71 14.77
CA ILE A 31 3.50 -13.55 14.07
C ILE A 31 4.05 -12.15 14.37
N GLN A 32 5.30 -12.09 14.83
CA GLN A 32 5.94 -10.82 15.18
C GLN A 32 6.22 -9.97 13.93
N PRO A 33 6.32 -8.63 14.05
CA PRO A 33 6.41 -7.71 12.91
C PRO A 33 7.50 -8.07 11.91
N ASP A 34 8.72 -8.34 12.40
CA ASP A 34 9.87 -8.65 11.55
C ASP A 34 9.65 -9.93 10.74
N LYS A 35 9.10 -10.97 11.39
CA LYS A 35 8.76 -12.23 10.73
C LYS A 35 7.58 -12.06 9.76
N MET A 36 6.61 -11.21 10.09
CA MET A 36 5.49 -10.90 9.19
C MET A 36 5.98 -10.16 7.95
N GLU A 37 6.94 -9.22 8.10
CA GLU A 37 7.59 -8.53 6.99
C GLU A 37 8.30 -9.51 6.06
N ASP A 38 9.08 -10.45 6.62
CA ASP A 38 9.79 -11.47 5.83
C ASP A 38 8.83 -12.35 5.04
N ILE A 39 7.75 -12.82 5.67
CA ILE A 39 6.71 -13.62 5.02
C ILE A 39 6.07 -12.83 3.87
N LEU A 40 5.70 -11.59 4.12
CA LEU A 40 5.08 -10.73 3.11
C LEU A 40 6.06 -10.39 1.97
N TYR A 41 7.36 -10.21 2.27
CA TYR A 41 8.38 -10.01 1.25
C TYR A 41 8.44 -11.19 0.27
N ASP A 42 8.57 -12.42 0.78
CA ASP A 42 8.63 -13.61 -0.06
C ASP A 42 7.31 -13.82 -0.81
N TYR A 43 6.18 -13.51 -0.18
CA TYR A 43 4.87 -13.63 -0.82
C TYR A 43 4.73 -12.69 -2.02
N HIS A 44 5.14 -11.42 -1.87
CA HIS A 44 5.10 -10.47 -2.96
C HIS A 44 6.06 -10.82 -4.09
N ILE A 45 7.25 -11.33 -3.79
CA ILE A 45 8.18 -11.81 -4.82
C ILE A 45 7.60 -13.01 -5.56
N ALA A 46 7.03 -13.99 -4.86
CA ALA A 46 6.43 -15.17 -5.50
C ALA A 46 5.23 -14.79 -6.38
N GLU A 47 4.42 -13.83 -5.94
CA GLU A 47 3.30 -13.32 -6.72
C GLU A 47 3.77 -12.56 -7.98
N ALA A 48 4.79 -11.72 -7.86
CA ALA A 48 5.38 -11.02 -9.00
C ALA A 48 5.94 -12.00 -10.04
N ILE A 49 6.67 -13.02 -9.60
CA ILE A 49 7.19 -14.06 -10.48
C ILE A 49 6.04 -14.82 -11.18
N SER A 50 5.00 -15.17 -10.44
CA SER A 50 3.86 -15.90 -11.03
C SER A 50 3.04 -15.05 -12.00
N SER A 51 3.06 -13.72 -11.88
CA SER A 51 2.38 -12.82 -12.80
C SER A 51 3.15 -12.60 -14.12
N ASP A 52 4.47 -12.72 -14.08
CA ASP A 52 5.35 -12.43 -15.22
C ASP A 52 5.58 -13.65 -16.14
N TYR A 53 5.51 -14.84 -15.56
CA TYR A 53 5.65 -16.10 -16.30
C TYR A 53 4.27 -16.70 -16.52
N GLU A 54 3.56 -16.58 -17.56
CA GLU A 54 2.31 -17.24 -17.97
C GLU A 54 1.89 -18.50 -17.14
N ILE A 55 2.24 -18.50 -15.85
CA ILE A 55 1.87 -19.53 -14.90
C ILE A 55 0.36 -19.35 -14.66
N PRO A 56 -0.44 -20.40 -14.79
CA PRO A 56 -1.86 -20.29 -14.53
C PRO A 56 -2.10 -19.64 -13.17
N HIS A 57 -2.73 -18.47 -13.15
CA HIS A 57 -3.19 -17.79 -11.94
C HIS A 57 -4.36 -18.57 -11.32
N ASP A 58 -4.23 -19.90 -11.22
CA ASP A 58 -5.21 -20.67 -10.50
C ASP A 58 -5.01 -20.52 -8.99
N SER A 59 -6.10 -20.61 -8.28
CA SER A 59 -6.10 -20.51 -6.82
C SER A 59 -5.24 -21.61 -6.16
N LEU A 60 -4.95 -22.70 -6.85
CA LEU A 60 -4.14 -23.82 -6.35
C LEU A 60 -2.65 -23.46 -6.33
N THR A 61 -2.14 -22.84 -7.39
CA THR A 61 -0.73 -22.42 -7.47
C THR A 61 -0.40 -21.36 -6.42
N LEU A 62 -1.24 -20.35 -6.26
CA LEU A 62 -1.05 -19.31 -5.23
C LEU A 62 -1.13 -19.89 -3.82
N ARG A 63 -2.02 -20.85 -3.57
CA ARG A 63 -2.10 -21.56 -2.28
C ARG A 63 -0.86 -22.39 -2.01
N ALA A 64 -0.32 -23.07 -3.02
CA ALA A 64 0.91 -23.85 -2.88
C ALA A 64 2.12 -22.96 -2.54
N TYR A 65 2.27 -21.80 -3.22
CA TYR A 65 3.30 -20.82 -2.88
C TYR A 65 3.15 -20.30 -1.44
N ARG A 66 1.95 -19.89 -1.07
CA ARG A 66 1.66 -19.45 0.29
C ARG A 66 2.05 -20.51 1.32
N HIS A 67 1.63 -21.75 1.12
CA HIS A 67 1.93 -22.84 2.03
C HIS A 67 3.44 -23.08 2.15
N ALA A 68 4.16 -23.12 1.04
CA ALA A 68 5.62 -23.30 1.03
C ALA A 68 6.35 -22.14 1.74
N ILE A 69 5.89 -20.90 1.58
CA ILE A 69 6.45 -19.72 2.26
C ILE A 69 6.18 -19.85 3.77
N LEU A 70 4.96 -20.14 4.18
CA LEU A 70 4.63 -20.28 5.60
C LEU A 70 5.43 -21.42 6.27
N GLU A 71 5.59 -22.54 5.58
CA GLU A 71 6.42 -23.67 6.04
C GLU A 71 7.89 -23.24 6.21
N LYS A 72 8.46 -22.47 5.25
CA LYS A 72 9.81 -21.91 5.36
C LYS A 72 10.02 -21.13 6.66
N TYR A 73 9.00 -20.40 7.10
CA TYR A 73 9.05 -19.61 8.33
C TYR A 73 8.51 -20.34 9.56
N GLY A 74 8.18 -21.63 9.45
CA GLY A 74 7.62 -22.43 10.56
C GLY A 74 6.31 -21.86 11.10
N CYS A 75 5.44 -21.44 10.19
CA CYS A 75 4.10 -20.93 10.49
C CYS A 75 3.04 -21.79 9.80
N THR A 76 1.88 -21.89 10.43
CA THR A 76 0.69 -22.47 9.79
C THR A 76 -0.13 -21.41 9.10
N ASP A 77 -1.03 -21.83 8.20
CA ASP A 77 -2.03 -20.93 7.61
C ASP A 77 -2.90 -20.24 8.67
N ALA A 78 -3.27 -20.98 9.72
CA ALA A 78 -4.05 -20.44 10.85
C ALA A 78 -3.28 -19.36 11.63
N ASP A 79 -1.96 -19.53 11.84
CA ASP A 79 -1.12 -18.53 12.49
C ASP A 79 -1.04 -17.26 11.64
N PHE A 80 -0.88 -17.41 10.33
CA PHE A 80 -0.83 -16.28 9.41
C PHE A 80 -2.17 -15.55 9.36
N ASP A 81 -3.29 -16.25 9.16
CA ASP A 81 -4.62 -15.64 9.06
C ASP A 81 -5.01 -14.91 10.34
N SER A 82 -4.77 -15.54 11.52
CA SER A 82 -5.05 -14.90 12.81
C SER A 82 -4.18 -13.65 13.05
N SER A 83 -2.91 -13.72 12.62
CA SER A 83 -1.99 -12.57 12.71
C SER A 83 -2.40 -11.45 11.75
N LEU A 84 -2.82 -11.78 10.55
CA LEU A 84 -3.30 -10.82 9.57
C LEU A 84 -4.55 -10.09 10.10
N VAL A 85 -5.50 -10.82 10.70
CA VAL A 85 -6.66 -10.21 11.38
C VAL A 85 -6.22 -9.30 12.53
N TYR A 86 -5.20 -9.67 13.29
CA TYR A 86 -4.65 -8.79 14.33
C TYR A 86 -4.07 -7.50 13.71
N TYR A 87 -3.23 -7.60 12.69
CA TYR A 87 -2.60 -6.45 12.04
C TYR A 87 -3.60 -5.54 11.35
N THR A 88 -4.66 -6.08 10.76
CA THR A 88 -5.72 -5.26 10.16
C THR A 88 -6.53 -4.45 11.17
N ARG A 89 -6.53 -4.87 12.44
CA ARG A 89 -7.11 -4.09 13.55
C ARG A 89 -6.13 -3.11 14.18
N HIS A 90 -4.83 -3.22 13.85
CA HIS A 90 -3.74 -2.36 14.33
C HIS A 90 -3.02 -1.74 13.14
N THR A 91 -3.72 -0.84 12.48
CA THR A 91 -3.34 -0.27 11.18
C THR A 91 -1.96 0.38 11.17
N GLU A 92 -1.60 1.07 12.25
CA GLU A 92 -0.30 1.72 12.42
C GLU A 92 0.86 0.72 12.40
N ARG A 93 0.61 -0.52 12.82
CA ARG A 93 1.62 -1.60 12.78
C ARG A 93 1.72 -2.21 11.39
N LEU A 94 0.59 -2.46 10.76
CA LEU A 94 0.55 -2.96 9.38
C LEU A 94 1.19 -1.94 8.43
N HIS A 95 0.87 -0.67 8.58
CA HIS A 95 1.47 0.42 7.79
C HIS A 95 3.00 0.41 7.91
N ARG A 96 3.53 0.30 9.13
CA ARG A 96 4.99 0.25 9.35
C ARG A 96 5.64 -0.97 8.70
N ILE A 97 5.00 -2.13 8.75
CA ILE A 97 5.47 -3.33 8.04
C ILE A 97 5.56 -3.05 6.53
N TYR A 98 4.53 -2.44 5.95
CA TYR A 98 4.52 -2.14 4.52
C TYR A 98 5.48 -1.01 4.12
N GLU A 99 5.72 -0.03 4.97
CA GLU A 99 6.77 0.98 4.74
C GLU A 99 8.15 0.32 4.66
N ASN A 100 8.50 -0.52 5.63
CA ASN A 100 9.75 -1.27 5.64
C ASN A 100 9.86 -2.19 4.41
N LEU A 101 8.78 -2.90 4.10
CA LEU A 101 8.71 -3.80 2.95
C LEU A 101 8.96 -3.05 1.63
N SER A 102 8.31 -1.91 1.43
CA SER A 102 8.50 -1.06 0.25
C SER A 102 9.95 -0.61 0.12
N GLN A 103 10.57 -0.17 1.22
CA GLN A 103 11.96 0.24 1.23
C GLN A 103 12.90 -0.92 0.93
N ARG A 104 12.65 -2.11 1.47
CA ARG A 104 13.42 -3.33 1.23
C ARG A 104 13.35 -3.77 -0.23
N LEU A 105 12.15 -3.80 -0.82
CA LEU A 105 11.95 -4.13 -2.23
C LEU A 105 12.67 -3.14 -3.15
N SER A 106 12.58 -1.83 -2.86
CA SER A 106 13.28 -0.79 -3.61
C SER A 106 14.80 -0.96 -3.54
N ASN A 107 15.35 -1.21 -2.36
CA ASN A 107 16.78 -1.44 -2.16
C ASN A 107 17.24 -2.72 -2.89
N THR A 108 16.43 -3.77 -2.87
CA THR A 108 16.72 -5.01 -3.60
C THR A 108 16.74 -4.77 -5.11
N ALA A 109 15.76 -4.04 -5.64
CA ALA A 109 15.71 -3.70 -7.06
C ALA A 109 16.94 -2.89 -7.50
N ILE A 110 17.35 -1.88 -6.69
CA ILE A 110 18.58 -1.10 -6.95
C ILE A 110 19.82 -2.01 -6.94
N SER A 111 19.92 -2.91 -5.98
CA SER A 111 21.06 -3.85 -5.89
C SER A 111 21.13 -4.81 -7.08
N LEU A 112 20.02 -5.10 -7.71
CA LEU A 112 19.90 -5.90 -8.93
C LEU A 112 20.10 -5.07 -10.22
N GLY A 113 20.43 -3.79 -10.11
CA GLY A 113 20.75 -2.90 -11.22
C GLY A 113 19.60 -2.03 -11.70
N ALA A 114 18.46 -2.01 -11.03
CA ALA A 114 17.41 -1.04 -11.33
C ALA A 114 17.91 0.38 -10.99
N SER A 115 17.71 1.32 -11.90
CA SER A 115 17.96 2.73 -11.61
C SER A 115 16.81 3.34 -10.80
N LEU A 116 17.07 4.46 -10.10
CA LEU A 116 16.00 5.24 -9.47
C LEU A 116 14.94 5.70 -10.49
N SER A 117 15.35 5.92 -11.74
CA SER A 117 14.41 6.16 -12.84
C SER A 117 13.59 4.94 -13.20
N ASP A 118 14.11 3.72 -13.06
CA ASP A 118 13.34 2.50 -13.29
C ASP A 118 12.34 2.24 -12.16
N LEU A 119 12.70 2.52 -10.91
CA LEU A 119 11.76 2.49 -9.79
C LEU A 119 10.66 3.55 -9.92
N ASN A 120 11.01 4.73 -10.44
CA ASN A 120 10.05 5.75 -10.81
C ASN A 120 9.31 5.44 -12.14
N ARG A 121 9.81 4.51 -12.94
CA ARG A 121 9.28 4.14 -14.27
C ARG A 121 7.99 3.36 -14.21
N TYR A 122 7.67 2.70 -13.10
CA TYR A 122 6.30 2.27 -12.85
C TYR A 122 5.33 3.45 -12.72
N GLY A 123 5.85 4.68 -12.73
CA GLY A 123 5.11 5.95 -12.77
C GLY A 123 5.40 6.85 -13.97
N SER A 124 6.37 6.56 -14.87
CA SER A 124 6.60 7.40 -16.04
C SER A 124 6.93 6.58 -17.28
N LEU A 125 5.92 6.32 -18.09
CA LEU A 125 6.02 5.70 -19.41
C LEU A 125 6.27 6.77 -20.48
N SER A 126 7.45 7.38 -20.55
CA SER A 126 7.84 8.06 -21.78
C SER A 126 9.34 8.15 -22.01
N ALA A 127 9.78 7.54 -23.11
CA ALA A 127 11.10 7.75 -23.66
C ALA A 127 11.21 9.04 -24.51
N THR A 128 10.13 9.81 -24.68
CA THR A 128 10.02 10.93 -25.63
C THR A 128 9.89 12.30 -25.02
N GLY A 129 9.89 12.45 -23.68
CA GLY A 129 9.94 13.75 -23.00
C GLY A 129 8.60 14.48 -22.79
N ASP A 130 7.50 14.02 -23.40
CA ASP A 130 6.18 14.65 -23.30
C ASP A 130 5.32 14.12 -22.16
N THR A 131 5.85 13.23 -21.32
CA THR A 131 5.11 12.62 -20.21
C THR A 131 5.86 12.84 -18.90
N ALA A 132 5.16 13.34 -17.88
CA ALA A 132 5.69 13.56 -16.55
C ALA A 132 4.93 12.75 -15.50
N ASN A 133 5.64 12.22 -14.51
CA ASN A 133 5.00 11.68 -13.32
C ASN A 133 4.65 12.84 -12.38
N ILE A 134 3.35 13.07 -12.21
CA ILE A 134 2.82 14.14 -11.35
C ILE A 134 2.36 13.60 -9.99
N TRP A 135 2.55 12.32 -9.70
CA TRP A 135 2.11 11.73 -8.45
C TRP A 135 2.86 12.31 -7.26
N ASN A 136 2.12 12.82 -6.29
CA ASN A 136 2.63 13.44 -5.06
C ASN A 136 2.10 12.77 -3.78
N GLY A 137 1.36 11.67 -3.92
CA GLY A 137 0.81 10.90 -2.80
C GLY A 137 1.72 9.74 -2.38
N ASP A 138 1.20 8.92 -1.47
CA ASP A 138 1.90 7.72 -1.02
C ASP A 138 2.09 6.73 -2.17
N MET A 139 3.28 6.15 -2.27
CA MET A 139 3.60 5.15 -3.29
C MET A 139 2.94 3.79 -3.01
N SER A 140 2.54 3.57 -1.75
CA SER A 140 1.88 2.35 -1.32
C SER A 140 0.95 2.66 -0.14
N PHE A 141 -0.23 2.06 -0.13
CA PHE A 141 -1.20 2.19 0.97
C PHE A 141 -2.04 0.93 1.09
N VAL A 142 -2.62 0.73 2.26
CA VAL A 142 -3.48 -0.43 2.55
C VAL A 142 -4.89 0.05 2.81
N LEU A 143 -5.86 -0.59 2.14
CA LEU A 143 -7.28 -0.39 2.40
C LEU A 143 -7.84 -1.58 3.19
N MET A 144 -8.74 -1.29 4.10
CA MET A 144 -9.42 -2.29 4.92
C MET A 144 -10.92 -2.18 4.78
N HIS A 145 -11.64 -3.28 5.00
CA HIS A 145 -13.12 -3.27 4.94
C HIS A 145 -13.79 -2.43 6.03
N HIS A 146 -13.03 -1.84 6.94
CA HIS A 146 -13.58 -1.02 8.01
C HIS A 146 -13.72 0.45 7.56
N PRO A 147 -14.87 1.13 7.78
CA PRO A 147 -15.04 2.56 7.53
C PRO A 147 -13.91 3.38 8.17
N ALA A 148 -13.54 4.47 7.54
CA ALA A 148 -12.38 5.33 7.78
C ALA A 148 -11.04 4.78 7.23
N PHE A 149 -10.87 3.47 7.05
CA PHE A 149 -9.67 2.88 6.47
C PHE A 149 -9.91 2.18 5.13
N ASN A 150 -11.13 2.26 4.61
CA ASN A 150 -11.52 1.65 3.36
C ASN A 150 -11.37 2.58 2.15
N LYS A 151 -10.87 3.81 2.35
CA LYS A 151 -10.73 4.82 1.30
C LYS A 151 -9.39 5.53 1.39
N TYR A 152 -8.71 5.63 0.26
CA TYR A 152 -7.58 6.52 0.04
C TYR A 152 -7.97 7.56 -0.99
N SER A 153 -7.76 8.86 -0.73
CA SER A 153 -8.10 9.95 -1.63
C SER A 153 -6.87 10.81 -1.90
N PHE A 154 -6.74 11.29 -3.13
CA PHE A 154 -5.66 12.18 -3.53
C PHE A 154 -6.19 13.39 -4.27
N LYS A 155 -5.39 14.45 -4.26
CA LYS A 155 -5.61 15.70 -4.99
C LYS A 155 -4.28 16.24 -5.49
N ILE A 156 -4.26 16.67 -6.75
CA ILE A 156 -3.12 17.31 -7.40
C ILE A 156 -3.65 18.60 -8.00
N ASP A 157 -3.13 19.72 -7.59
CA ASP A 157 -3.42 21.01 -8.23
C ASP A 157 -2.53 21.15 -9.47
N ALA A 158 -3.10 21.56 -10.58
CA ALA A 158 -2.36 21.74 -11.82
C ALA A 158 -1.38 22.92 -11.71
N ASP A 159 -0.20 22.72 -12.23
CA ASP A 159 0.85 23.73 -12.32
C ASP A 159 1.20 24.04 -13.80
N SER A 160 2.34 24.69 -14.04
CA SER A 160 2.79 25.07 -15.38
C SER A 160 3.16 23.88 -16.30
N THR A 161 3.19 22.66 -15.78
CA THR A 161 3.47 21.45 -16.58
C THR A 161 2.22 20.90 -17.27
N PHE A 162 1.04 21.35 -16.85
CA PHE A 162 -0.22 20.96 -17.47
C PHE A 162 -0.55 21.80 -18.68
N HIS A 163 -0.91 21.16 -19.78
CA HIS A 163 -1.25 21.80 -21.04
C HIS A 163 -2.67 21.46 -21.51
N PRO A 164 -3.34 22.35 -22.26
CA PRO A 164 -4.64 22.05 -22.83
C PRO A 164 -4.59 20.86 -23.79
N GLY A 165 -5.38 19.84 -23.51
CA GLY A 165 -5.43 18.60 -24.26
C GLY A 165 -4.65 17.46 -23.64
N ASP A 166 -4.12 17.65 -22.44
CA ASP A 166 -3.38 16.61 -21.70
C ASP A 166 -4.25 15.38 -21.41
N LYS A 167 -3.58 14.27 -21.43
CA LYS A 167 -4.10 12.95 -21.10
C LYS A 167 -3.49 12.49 -19.79
N LEU A 168 -4.33 12.17 -18.83
CA LEU A 168 -3.90 11.66 -17.54
C LEU A 168 -4.17 10.16 -17.44
N GLN A 169 -3.17 9.43 -17.00
CA GLN A 169 -3.26 8.01 -16.77
C GLN A 169 -2.78 7.68 -15.35
N LEU A 170 -3.65 7.06 -14.57
CA LEU A 170 -3.31 6.54 -13.25
C LEU A 170 -3.02 5.05 -13.37
N HIS A 171 -1.75 4.68 -13.18
CA HIS A 171 -1.30 3.30 -13.09
C HIS A 171 -1.19 2.89 -11.63
N PHE A 172 -1.63 1.69 -11.31
CA PHE A 172 -1.49 1.12 -9.99
C PHE A 172 -1.50 -0.40 -10.01
N ASN A 173 -0.84 -0.99 -9.03
CA ASN A 173 -0.91 -2.41 -8.75
C ASN A 173 -1.85 -2.63 -7.57
N SER A 174 -2.83 -3.50 -7.74
CA SER A 174 -3.72 -3.92 -6.67
C SER A 174 -3.35 -5.30 -6.18
N GLN A 175 -3.43 -5.50 -4.87
CA GLN A 175 -3.22 -6.78 -4.25
C GLN A 175 -4.24 -7.02 -3.15
N PHE A 176 -4.98 -8.12 -3.27
CA PHE A 176 -5.90 -8.57 -2.23
C PHE A 176 -5.20 -9.61 -1.37
N ILE A 177 -4.84 -9.22 -0.14
CA ILE A 177 -4.11 -10.07 0.82
C ILE A 177 -5.01 -11.21 1.33
N PHE A 178 -6.33 -10.96 1.39
CA PHE A 178 -7.30 -11.96 1.83
C PHE A 178 -7.75 -12.84 0.67
N GLN A 179 -7.70 -14.15 0.86
CA GLN A 179 -8.18 -15.12 -0.12
C GLN A 179 -9.69 -15.32 -0.06
N ASP A 180 -10.27 -15.22 1.13
CA ASP A 180 -11.70 -15.38 1.37
C ASP A 180 -12.36 -14.03 1.61
N GLY A 181 -13.48 -13.79 0.95
CA GLY A 181 -14.23 -12.56 1.04
C GLY A 181 -14.41 -11.87 -0.31
N MET A 182 -15.23 -10.82 -0.32
CA MET A 182 -15.48 -10.08 -1.55
C MET A 182 -14.28 -9.18 -1.87
N ARG A 183 -13.73 -9.39 -3.06
CA ARG A 183 -12.69 -8.58 -3.65
C ARG A 183 -13.37 -7.57 -4.58
N ASP A 184 -13.78 -6.46 -4.02
CA ASP A 184 -14.44 -5.40 -4.78
C ASP A 184 -13.96 -4.04 -4.28
N ALA A 185 -13.21 -3.37 -5.13
CA ALA A 185 -12.79 -1.99 -4.91
C ALA A 185 -13.20 -1.15 -6.12
N ILE A 186 -13.37 0.15 -5.89
CA ILE A 186 -13.66 1.13 -6.92
C ILE A 186 -12.53 2.14 -6.93
N VAL A 187 -12.02 2.42 -8.13
CA VAL A 187 -11.08 3.51 -8.37
C VAL A 187 -11.78 4.58 -9.20
N VAL A 188 -11.66 5.82 -8.76
CA VAL A 188 -12.18 6.97 -9.48
C VAL A 188 -11.04 7.94 -9.75
N LEU A 189 -10.94 8.37 -11.01
CA LEU A 189 -10.07 9.46 -11.46
C LEU A 189 -10.94 10.55 -12.07
N ALA A 190 -10.75 11.80 -11.63
CA ALA A 190 -11.49 12.94 -12.11
C ALA A 190 -10.57 14.13 -12.34
N ILE A 191 -10.84 14.87 -13.40
CA ILE A 191 -10.19 16.16 -13.70
C ILE A 191 -11.23 17.28 -13.64
N LYS A 192 -10.84 18.38 -13.02
CA LYS A 192 -11.57 19.65 -13.09
C LYS A 192 -10.91 20.52 -14.12
N LEU A 193 -11.67 20.99 -15.10
CA LEU A 193 -11.18 21.83 -16.18
C LEU A 193 -11.25 23.32 -15.83
N SER A 194 -10.59 24.17 -16.61
CA SER A 194 -10.52 25.61 -16.36
C SER A 194 -11.88 26.33 -16.40
N ASN A 195 -12.85 25.72 -17.08
CA ASN A 195 -14.25 26.22 -17.10
C ASN A 195 -15.10 25.62 -15.95
N ASP A 196 -14.46 25.04 -14.91
CA ASP A 196 -15.07 24.38 -13.76
C ASP A 196 -15.89 23.10 -14.07
N SER A 197 -15.94 22.64 -15.31
CA SER A 197 -16.52 21.34 -15.62
C SER A 197 -15.64 20.19 -15.11
N VAL A 198 -16.25 19.04 -14.81
CA VAL A 198 -15.57 17.86 -14.29
C VAL A 198 -15.78 16.70 -15.24
N ILE A 199 -14.69 16.02 -15.58
CA ILE A 199 -14.70 14.76 -16.31
C ILE A 199 -14.19 13.70 -15.35
N SER A 200 -14.88 12.58 -15.26
CA SER A 200 -14.46 11.46 -14.40
C SER A 200 -14.59 10.12 -15.09
N ARG A 201 -13.76 9.18 -14.64
CA ARG A 201 -13.82 7.77 -14.98
C ARG A 201 -13.78 6.97 -13.68
N ASN A 202 -14.40 5.81 -13.71
CA ASN A 202 -14.31 4.83 -12.63
C ASN A 202 -14.03 3.44 -13.20
N MET A 203 -13.46 2.59 -12.36
CA MET A 203 -13.27 1.18 -12.66
C MET A 203 -13.43 0.34 -11.40
N HIS A 204 -13.91 -0.89 -11.60
CA HIS A 204 -13.93 -1.90 -10.56
C HIS A 204 -12.64 -2.71 -10.56
N VAL A 205 -12.16 -3.01 -9.36
CA VAL A 205 -10.94 -3.77 -9.10
C VAL A 205 -11.34 -5.00 -8.29
N SER A 206 -11.26 -6.17 -8.90
CA SER A 206 -11.65 -7.44 -8.27
C SER A 206 -10.52 -8.47 -8.22
N GLY A 207 -9.37 -8.13 -8.76
CA GLY A 207 -8.20 -9.01 -8.83
C GLY A 207 -6.90 -8.33 -8.42
N SER A 208 -5.90 -9.16 -8.11
CA SER A 208 -4.53 -8.71 -7.80
C SER A 208 -3.75 -8.64 -9.11
N ASN A 209 -3.68 -7.46 -9.71
CA ASN A 209 -2.98 -7.23 -10.97
C ASN A 209 -2.64 -5.74 -11.16
N SER A 210 -1.85 -5.48 -12.19
CA SER A 210 -1.58 -4.11 -12.67
C SER A 210 -2.78 -3.60 -13.45
N GLN A 211 -3.20 -2.38 -13.18
CA GLN A 211 -4.34 -1.73 -13.81
C GLN A 211 -4.03 -0.27 -14.14
N SER A 212 -4.81 0.28 -15.06
CA SER A 212 -4.74 1.70 -15.38
C SER A 212 -6.11 2.27 -15.70
N ILE A 213 -6.30 3.52 -15.32
CA ILE A 213 -7.49 4.32 -15.64
C ILE A 213 -7.05 5.64 -16.24
N GLU A 214 -7.77 6.11 -17.25
CA GLU A 214 -7.40 7.24 -18.07
C GLU A 214 -8.52 8.27 -18.16
N VAL A 215 -8.13 9.57 -18.12
CA VAL A 215 -9.03 10.72 -18.34
C VAL A 215 -8.32 11.74 -19.24
N ASN A 216 -9.03 12.27 -20.23
CA ASN A 216 -8.47 13.19 -21.22
C ASN A 216 -9.19 14.53 -21.21
N ASP A 217 -8.43 15.61 -21.47
CA ASP A 217 -8.99 16.93 -21.81
C ASP A 217 -9.23 17.04 -23.32
N ASP A 218 -10.18 16.25 -23.85
CA ASP A 218 -10.47 16.20 -25.30
C ASP A 218 -10.89 17.56 -25.88
N LYS A 219 -11.43 18.46 -25.03
CA LYS A 219 -11.89 19.79 -25.46
C LYS A 219 -10.80 20.86 -25.36
N ARG A 220 -9.60 20.48 -24.92
CA ARG A 220 -8.45 21.38 -24.75
C ARG A 220 -8.74 22.61 -23.89
N LEU A 221 -9.51 22.44 -22.84
CA LEU A 221 -9.92 23.52 -21.93
C LEU A 221 -8.86 23.81 -20.86
N GLY A 222 -7.88 22.96 -20.71
CA GLY A 222 -6.88 23.01 -19.66
C GLY A 222 -7.36 22.39 -18.34
N ILE A 223 -6.50 21.62 -17.71
CA ILE A 223 -6.76 20.97 -16.43
C ILE A 223 -6.39 21.92 -15.31
N LYS A 224 -7.27 22.10 -14.33
CA LYS A 224 -7.10 22.93 -13.14
C LYS A 224 -6.75 22.10 -11.90
N GLU A 225 -7.32 20.90 -11.81
CA GLU A 225 -7.19 20.03 -10.65
C GLU A 225 -7.44 18.59 -11.04
N VAL A 226 -6.67 17.69 -10.47
CA VAL A 226 -6.85 16.22 -10.57
C VAL A 226 -7.25 15.72 -9.20
N LYS A 227 -8.29 14.89 -9.15
CA LYS A 227 -8.75 14.21 -7.94
C LYS A 227 -9.02 12.76 -8.21
N GLY A 228 -8.88 11.98 -7.17
CA GLY A 228 -9.30 10.59 -7.25
C GLY A 228 -9.38 9.93 -5.89
N PHE A 229 -9.89 8.72 -5.91
CA PHE A 229 -9.90 7.90 -4.72
C PHE A 229 -9.92 6.42 -5.08
N PHE A 230 -9.42 5.62 -4.15
CA PHE A 230 -9.56 4.18 -4.09
C PHE A 230 -10.52 3.87 -2.94
N LEU A 231 -11.52 3.06 -3.17
CA LEU A 231 -12.51 2.66 -2.19
C LEU A 231 -12.66 1.15 -2.20
N LEU A 232 -12.33 0.50 -1.09
CA LEU A 232 -12.64 -0.90 -0.88
C LEU A 232 -14.07 -1.01 -0.36
N ASN A 233 -14.92 -1.74 -1.07
CA ASN A 233 -16.31 -1.90 -0.70
C ASN A 233 -16.46 -2.68 0.60
N ASN A 234 -17.28 -2.13 1.49
CA ASN A 234 -17.69 -2.83 2.70
C ASN A 234 -18.93 -3.65 2.40
N ASN A 235 -18.79 -4.96 2.40
CA ASN A 235 -19.98 -5.81 2.49
C ASN A 235 -20.48 -5.91 3.92
N ILE A 236 -20.97 -4.82 4.43
CA ILE A 236 -21.88 -4.90 5.57
C ILE A 236 -23.27 -5.10 5.00
N ASN A 237 -23.64 -6.37 4.90
CA ASN A 237 -25.01 -6.88 4.85
C ASN A 237 -26.07 -6.03 4.12
N ARG A 238 -26.36 -6.39 2.87
CA ARG A 238 -27.75 -6.45 2.44
C ARG A 238 -28.33 -7.83 2.84
N ALA A 239 -28.43 -8.07 4.14
CA ALA A 239 -29.32 -9.06 4.71
C ALA A 239 -30.38 -8.25 5.45
N GLY A 240 -31.46 -8.00 4.78
CA GLY A 240 -32.69 -7.40 5.22
C GLY A 240 -33.79 -7.95 4.35
#